data_e16db0b39534489792a409fec25c0971
#
_entry.id   e16db0b39534489792a409fec25c0971
#
_cell.length_a   1.000
_cell.length_b   1.000
_cell.length_c   1.000
_cell.angle_alpha   90.00
_cell.angle_beta   90.00
_cell.angle_gamma   90.00
#
_symmetry.space_group_name_H-M   'P 1'
#
loop_
_entity.id
_entity.type
_entity.pdbx_description
1 polymer ?
#
loop_
_entity_poly.entity_id
_entity_poly.type
_entity_poly.pdbx_seq_one_letter_code
_entity_poly.pdbx_strand_id
1 'polypeptide(L)'
;MMKGGLAQLMKQAQQMQENMRKVQESLASVEVEGQSGAGMVKVVMTCRNDVKRVSIDPSLLGDDKDMLEDLIAAAFNDAVRKAEATSQEKMAGF
;
A
#
# COMPACT_ATOMS: atom_id res chain seq x y z
N MET A 1 -33.75 -20.10 22.05
CA MET A 1 -33.83 -19.03 21.06
C MET A 1 -32.66 -18.10 21.07
N MET A 2 -32.30 -17.57 22.23
CA MET A 2 -31.14 -16.69 22.31
C MET A 2 -29.81 -17.40 22.01
N LYS A 3 -29.72 -18.68 22.29
CA LYS A 3 -28.50 -19.47 22.02
C LYS A 3 -28.19 -19.55 20.53
N GLY A 4 -29.21 -19.74 19.69
CA GLY A 4 -29.01 -19.83 18.25
C GLY A 4 -28.57 -18.49 17.64
N GLY A 5 -29.16 -17.39 18.11
CA GLY A 5 -28.83 -16.06 17.62
C GLY A 5 -27.41 -15.62 18.00
N LEU A 6 -27.00 -15.92 19.24
CA LEU A 6 -25.68 -15.58 19.72
C LEU A 6 -24.60 -16.38 18.98
N ALA A 7 -24.81 -17.68 18.82
CA ALA A 7 -23.86 -18.53 18.09
C ALA A 7 -23.70 -18.07 16.64
N GLN A 8 -24.81 -17.67 16.00
CA GLN A 8 -24.78 -17.18 14.64
C GLN A 8 -24.04 -15.86 14.51
N LEU A 9 -24.24 -14.96 15.48
CA LEU A 9 -23.50 -13.69 15.52
C LEU A 9 -22.01 -13.92 15.69
N MET A 10 -21.62 -14.84 16.57
CA MET A 10 -20.23 -15.17 16.79
C MET A 10 -19.61 -15.77 15.53
N LYS A 11 -20.34 -16.62 14.83
CA LYS A 11 -19.88 -17.21 13.57
C LYS A 11 -19.67 -16.14 12.50
N GLN A 12 -20.58 -15.18 12.40
CA GLN A 12 -20.46 -14.08 11.46
C GLN A 12 -19.25 -13.20 11.80
N ALA A 13 -19.03 -12.93 13.08
CA ALA A 13 -17.89 -12.15 13.51
C ALA A 13 -16.57 -12.85 13.17
N GLN A 14 -16.52 -14.17 13.36
CA GLN A 14 -15.34 -14.96 13.00
C GLN A 14 -15.09 -14.95 11.49
N GLN A 15 -16.12 -15.06 10.69
CA GLN A 15 -16.01 -14.98 9.23
C GLN A 15 -15.50 -13.60 8.80
N MET A 16 -15.97 -12.55 9.44
CA MET A 16 -15.55 -11.19 9.14
C MET A 16 -14.07 -11.00 9.43
N GLN A 17 -13.62 -11.50 10.59
CA GLN A 17 -12.21 -11.45 10.95
C GLN A 17 -11.35 -12.23 9.96
N GLU A 18 -11.80 -13.41 9.55
CA GLU A 18 -11.09 -14.23 8.58
C GLU A 18 -11.00 -13.54 7.22
N ASN A 19 -12.09 -12.93 6.77
CA ASN A 19 -12.10 -12.19 5.51
C ASN A 19 -11.18 -10.99 5.57
N MET A 20 -11.17 -10.27 6.69
CA MET A 20 -10.28 -9.14 6.90
C MET A 20 -8.83 -9.57 6.86
N ARG A 21 -8.50 -10.69 7.50
CA ARG A 21 -7.15 -11.25 7.48
C ARG A 21 -6.71 -11.58 6.06
N LYS A 22 -7.60 -12.19 5.27
CA LYS A 22 -7.31 -12.53 3.87
C LYS A 22 -7.06 -11.29 3.03
N VAL A 23 -7.84 -10.25 3.23
CA VAL A 23 -7.64 -8.98 2.51
C VAL A 23 -6.30 -8.38 2.89
N GLN A 24 -5.96 -8.34 4.17
CA GLN A 24 -4.67 -7.82 4.61
C GLN A 24 -3.50 -8.62 4.04
N GLU A 25 -3.62 -9.94 4.00
CA GLU A 25 -2.59 -10.78 3.37
C GLU A 25 -2.47 -10.50 1.88
N SER A 26 -3.59 -10.31 1.20
CA SER A 26 -3.57 -10.01 -0.23
C SER A 26 -2.93 -8.68 -0.53
N LEU A 27 -3.03 -7.70 0.38
CA LEU A 27 -2.40 -6.39 0.21
C LEU A 27 -0.87 -6.49 0.15
N ALA A 28 -0.30 -7.52 0.74
CA ALA A 28 1.15 -7.73 0.69
C ALA A 28 1.65 -8.04 -0.72
N SER A 29 0.78 -8.50 -1.61
CA SER A 29 1.12 -8.79 -3.01
C SER A 29 0.63 -7.73 -3.99
N VAL A 30 -0.12 -6.73 -3.52
CA VAL A 30 -0.60 -5.64 -4.38
C VAL A 30 0.44 -4.52 -4.35
N GLU A 31 0.96 -4.20 -5.54
CA GLU A 31 2.00 -3.18 -5.68
C GLU A 31 1.43 -1.90 -6.26
N VAL A 32 1.99 -0.78 -5.80
CA VAL A 32 1.71 0.54 -6.34
C VAL A 32 3.03 1.20 -6.72
N GLU A 33 2.98 2.15 -7.63
CA GLU A 33 4.17 2.89 -8.06
C GLU A 33 4.00 4.36 -7.74
N GLY A 34 4.89 4.89 -6.92
CA GLY A 34 5.01 6.32 -6.68
C GLY A 34 6.09 6.89 -7.59
N GLN A 35 5.94 8.15 -7.96
CA GLN A 35 6.91 8.79 -8.83
C GLN A 35 7.03 10.27 -8.54
N SER A 36 8.17 10.84 -8.94
CA SER A 36 8.41 12.27 -8.87
C SER A 36 9.34 12.67 -10.01
N GLY A 37 9.46 13.99 -10.26
CA GLY A 37 10.34 14.50 -11.31
C GLY A 37 9.97 13.97 -12.68
N ALA A 38 8.68 13.93 -13.01
CA ALA A 38 8.18 13.42 -14.29
C ALA A 38 8.63 11.97 -14.56
N GLY A 39 8.70 11.15 -13.52
CA GLY A 39 9.06 9.74 -13.63
C GLY A 39 10.55 9.46 -13.51
N MET A 40 11.37 10.47 -13.22
CA MET A 40 12.81 10.26 -13.04
C MET A 40 13.13 9.48 -11.78
N VAL A 41 12.30 9.57 -10.74
CA VAL A 41 12.40 8.75 -9.55
C VAL A 41 11.09 7.98 -9.39
N LYS A 42 11.21 6.66 -9.26
CA LYS A 42 10.06 5.77 -9.09
C LYS A 42 10.29 4.86 -7.90
N VAL A 43 9.22 4.63 -7.13
CA VAL A 43 9.25 3.73 -5.97
C VAL A 43 8.12 2.73 -6.14
N VAL A 44 8.43 1.45 -6.12
CA VAL A 44 7.42 0.38 -6.12
C VAL A 44 7.31 -0.15 -4.71
N MET A 45 6.09 -0.15 -4.20
CA MET A 45 5.80 -0.51 -2.81
C MET A 45 4.53 -1.36 -2.76
N THR A 46 4.47 -2.27 -1.79
CA THR A 46 3.23 -3.01 -1.55
C THR A 46 2.24 -2.14 -0.77
N CYS A 47 0.98 -2.56 -0.77
CA CYS A 47 -0.04 -1.87 0.02
C CYS A 47 0.14 -2.07 1.53
N ARG A 48 1.13 -2.85 1.96
CA ARG A 48 1.55 -2.95 3.34
C ARG A 48 2.80 -2.13 3.63
N ASN A 49 3.13 -1.21 2.73
CA ASN A 49 4.24 -0.26 2.86
C ASN A 49 5.63 -0.90 2.82
N ASP A 50 5.75 -2.07 2.19
CA ASP A 50 7.06 -2.67 1.93
C ASP A 50 7.58 -2.18 0.59
N VAL A 51 8.74 -1.56 0.60
CA VAL A 51 9.36 -1.05 -0.63
C VAL A 51 10.05 -2.20 -1.35
N LYS A 52 9.68 -2.40 -2.62
CA LYS A 52 10.25 -3.46 -3.45
C LYS A 52 11.40 -2.97 -4.31
N ARG A 53 11.27 -1.79 -4.89
CA ARG A 53 12.27 -1.22 -5.78
C ARG A 53 12.25 0.29 -5.72
N VAL A 54 13.44 0.85 -5.92
CA VAL A 54 13.61 2.28 -6.15
C VAL A 54 14.38 2.42 -7.46
N SER A 55 13.85 3.18 -8.40
CA SER A 55 14.50 3.44 -9.68
C SER A 55 14.83 4.93 -9.79
N ILE A 56 16.05 5.23 -10.12
CA ILE A 56 16.54 6.61 -10.23
C ILE A 56 17.14 6.77 -11.63
N ASP A 57 16.70 7.81 -12.34
CA ASP A 57 17.27 8.11 -13.65
C ASP A 57 18.76 8.47 -13.47
N PRO A 58 19.66 7.86 -14.26
CA PRO A 58 21.08 8.12 -14.13
C PRO A 58 21.47 9.59 -14.27
N SER A 59 20.68 10.39 -14.97
CA SER A 59 20.97 11.82 -15.14
C SER A 59 20.94 12.59 -13.84
N LEU A 60 20.31 12.04 -12.79
CA LEU A 60 20.25 12.68 -11.48
C LEU A 60 21.48 12.41 -10.62
N LEU A 61 22.31 11.45 -11.01
CA LEU A 61 23.40 10.96 -10.17
C LEU A 61 24.67 11.80 -10.24
N GLY A 62 24.75 12.83 -10.91
CA GLY A 62 25.92 13.67 -10.96
C GLY A 62 25.64 15.11 -10.56
N ASP A 63 24.38 15.37 -10.23
CA ASP A 63 23.92 16.74 -10.05
C ASP A 63 23.74 17.10 -8.57
N ASP A 64 22.69 17.83 -8.29
CA ASP A 64 22.38 18.33 -6.96
C ASP A 64 21.88 17.21 -6.05
N LYS A 65 22.67 16.90 -5.03
CA LYS A 65 22.32 15.88 -4.06
C LYS A 65 21.03 16.22 -3.31
N ASP A 66 20.84 17.49 -2.96
CA ASP A 66 19.66 17.93 -2.22
C ASP A 66 18.41 17.76 -3.07
N MET A 67 18.49 18.06 -4.35
CA MET A 67 17.38 17.86 -5.27
C MET A 67 17.03 16.38 -5.39
N LEU A 68 18.03 15.51 -5.49
CA LEU A 68 17.81 14.07 -5.57
C LEU A 68 17.13 13.55 -4.31
N GLU A 69 17.59 14.00 -3.14
CA GLU A 69 16.97 13.60 -1.87
C GLU A 69 15.51 14.03 -1.80
N ASP A 70 15.18 15.24 -2.24
CA ASP A 70 13.81 15.75 -2.28
C ASP A 70 12.94 14.95 -3.24
N LEU A 71 13.46 14.59 -4.40
CA LEU A 71 12.73 13.79 -5.37
C LEU A 71 12.45 12.39 -4.85
N ILE A 72 13.39 11.80 -4.15
CA ILE A 72 13.21 10.48 -3.52
C ILE A 72 12.09 10.57 -2.47
N ALA A 73 12.14 11.57 -1.61
CA ALA A 73 11.11 11.76 -0.59
C ALA A 73 9.73 11.93 -1.22
N ALA A 74 9.64 12.72 -2.29
CA ALA A 74 8.38 12.96 -2.99
C ALA A 74 7.84 11.68 -3.62
N ALA A 75 8.71 10.86 -4.21
CA ALA A 75 8.30 9.58 -4.80
C ALA A 75 7.78 8.60 -3.75
N PHE A 76 8.44 8.53 -2.60
CA PHE A 76 7.97 7.71 -1.47
C PHE A 76 6.61 8.17 -0.98
N ASN A 77 6.44 9.45 -0.79
CA ASN A 77 5.17 10.00 -0.31
C ASN A 77 4.04 9.73 -1.32
N ASP A 78 4.33 9.84 -2.60
CA ASP A 78 3.36 9.50 -3.65
C ASP A 78 2.98 8.02 -3.58
N ALA A 79 3.95 7.13 -3.40
CA ALA A 79 3.71 5.69 -3.26
C ALA A 79 2.85 5.39 -2.03
N VAL A 80 3.15 6.03 -0.89
CA VAL A 80 2.38 5.84 0.34
C VAL A 80 0.93 6.25 0.15
N ARG A 81 0.69 7.39 -0.49
CA ARG A 81 -0.69 7.85 -0.75
C ARG A 81 -1.45 6.88 -1.65
N LYS A 82 -0.79 6.35 -2.67
CA LYS A 82 -1.40 5.36 -3.57
C LYS A 82 -1.66 4.05 -2.87
N ALA A 83 -0.75 3.61 -2.02
CA ALA A 83 -0.94 2.39 -1.22
C ALA A 83 -2.14 2.53 -0.28
N GLU A 84 -2.28 3.68 0.37
CA GLU A 84 -3.42 3.95 1.25
C GLU A 84 -4.73 3.95 0.49
N ALA A 85 -4.77 4.63 -0.67
CA ALA A 85 -5.98 4.69 -1.49
C ALA A 85 -6.39 3.28 -1.97
N THR A 86 -5.44 2.49 -2.42
CA THR A 86 -5.71 1.12 -2.89
C THR A 86 -6.17 0.23 -1.74
N SER A 87 -5.54 0.37 -0.57
CA SER A 87 -5.95 -0.39 0.63
C SER A 87 -7.39 -0.07 1.02
N GLN A 88 -7.76 1.21 1.00
CA GLN A 88 -9.11 1.63 1.33
C GLN A 88 -10.13 1.09 0.33
N GLU A 89 -9.80 1.10 -0.95
CA GLU A 89 -10.67 0.54 -1.98
C GLU A 89 -10.93 -0.95 -1.75
N LYS A 90 -9.89 -1.70 -1.43
CA LYS A 90 -10.03 -3.14 -1.20
C LYS A 90 -10.78 -3.45 0.09
N MET A 91 -10.61 -2.62 1.11
CA MET A 91 -11.32 -2.80 2.37
C MET A 91 -12.77 -2.33 2.29
N ALA A 92 -13.09 -1.40 1.41
CA ALA A 92 -14.47 -0.94 1.21
C ALA A 92 -15.37 -2.02 0.60
N GLY A 93 -14.80 -3.07 0.03
CA GLY A 93 -15.54 -4.20 -0.51
C GLY A 93 -16.11 -5.17 0.52
N PHE A 94 -15.87 -4.91 1.80
CA PHE A 94 -16.50 -5.65 2.88
C PHE A 94 -17.92 -5.14 3.11
#